data_3371856661144a42882060f0867726d9
#
_entry.id   3371856661144a42882060f0867726d9
#
_cell.length_a   1.000
_cell.length_b   1.000
_cell.length_c   1.000
_cell.angle_alpha   90.00
_cell.angle_beta   90.00
_cell.angle_gamma   90.00
#
_symmetry.space_group_name_H-M   'P 1'
#
loop_
_entity.id
_entity.type
_entity.pdbx_description
1 polymer ?
#
loop_
_entity_poly.entity_id
_entity_poly.type
_entity_poly.pdbx_seq_one_letter_code
_entity_poly.pdbx_strand_id
1 'polypeptide(L)'
;MAETIQIGPIVLRFLHSRHDTNGSLDMFEMDVAEDGRMPVPHYHRNWDETIYGLRGTLMFDVGGKPITLNPEDTFFIPRGTVHGFENRSGKLATCLCVLTPGVLGAEYFRELSAVVAAGKPDPKVLREIMLRHGLVPVAA
;
A
#
# COMPACT_ATOMS: atom_id res chain seq x y z
N MET A 1 -17.43 -9.92 5.63
CA MET A 1 -16.28 -9.90 6.56
C MET A 1 -15.03 -9.52 5.77
N ALA A 2 -14.20 -8.63 6.30
CA ALA A 2 -13.00 -8.16 5.61
C ALA A 2 -11.95 -9.28 5.53
N GLU A 3 -11.30 -9.40 4.38
CA GLU A 3 -10.16 -10.28 4.22
C GLU A 3 -8.92 -9.62 4.83
N THR A 4 -8.17 -10.37 5.65
CA THR A 4 -6.93 -9.89 6.27
C THR A 4 -5.73 -10.52 5.57
N ILE A 5 -4.78 -9.69 5.16
CA ILE A 5 -3.57 -10.12 4.45
C ILE A 5 -2.36 -9.53 5.17
N GLN A 6 -1.42 -10.39 5.58
CA GLN A 6 -0.18 -9.94 6.22
C GLN A 6 0.98 -10.00 5.25
N ILE A 7 1.74 -8.90 5.17
CA ILE A 7 2.96 -8.79 4.36
C ILE A 7 4.06 -8.24 5.26
N GLY A 8 4.78 -9.13 5.95
CA GLY A 8 5.80 -8.72 6.90
C GLY A 8 5.22 -7.82 7.99
N PRO A 9 5.73 -6.59 8.19
CA PRO A 9 5.25 -5.66 9.22
C PRO A 9 3.94 -4.96 8.86
N ILE A 10 3.35 -5.28 7.72
CA ILE A 10 2.15 -4.63 7.20
C ILE A 10 0.99 -5.61 7.24
N VAL A 11 -0.17 -5.16 7.73
CA VAL A 11 -1.41 -5.94 7.73
C VAL A 11 -2.48 -5.14 7.00
N LEU A 12 -3.10 -5.75 6.02
CA LEU A 12 -4.17 -5.14 5.22
C LEU A 12 -5.50 -5.80 5.56
N ARG A 13 -6.54 -5.00 5.72
CA ARG A 13 -7.92 -5.48 5.89
C ARG A 13 -8.75 -4.91 4.75
N PHE A 14 -9.08 -5.75 3.76
CA PHE A 14 -9.87 -5.34 2.61
C PHE A 14 -11.33 -5.17 3.00
N LEU A 15 -11.85 -3.97 2.83
CA LEU A 15 -13.25 -3.63 3.10
C LEU A 15 -14.09 -3.79 1.84
N HIS A 16 -13.57 -3.33 0.71
CA HIS A 16 -14.18 -3.46 -0.62
C HIS A 16 -13.08 -3.69 -1.65
N SER A 17 -13.42 -4.38 -2.73
CA SER A 17 -12.49 -4.58 -3.83
C SER A 17 -13.17 -4.30 -5.17
N ARG A 18 -12.40 -4.32 -6.22
CA ARG A 18 -12.91 -4.22 -7.60
C ARG A 18 -14.01 -5.24 -7.89
N HIS A 19 -14.04 -6.36 -7.19
CA HIS A 19 -14.99 -7.45 -7.43
C HIS A 19 -16.37 -7.19 -6.82
N ASP A 20 -16.44 -6.47 -5.71
CA ASP A 20 -17.73 -6.16 -5.06
C ASP A 20 -18.18 -4.71 -5.26
N THR A 21 -17.40 -3.92 -5.99
CA THR A 21 -17.73 -2.52 -6.31
C THR A 21 -17.90 -2.28 -7.81
N ASN A 22 -17.99 -3.35 -8.58
CA ASN A 22 -18.11 -3.26 -10.03
C ASN A 22 -16.97 -2.45 -10.68
N GLY A 23 -15.75 -2.62 -10.17
CA GLY A 23 -14.57 -1.92 -10.66
C GLY A 23 -14.46 -0.45 -10.24
N SER A 24 -15.27 0.01 -9.29
CA SER A 24 -15.25 1.42 -8.88
C SER A 24 -14.07 1.74 -7.98
N LEU A 25 -13.74 0.85 -7.05
CA LEU A 25 -12.65 1.08 -6.11
C LEU A 25 -12.13 -0.21 -5.48
N ASP A 26 -10.95 -0.12 -4.89
CA ASP A 26 -10.47 -1.02 -3.86
C ASP A 26 -10.31 -0.19 -2.59
N MET A 27 -10.71 -0.71 -1.44
CA MET A 27 -10.65 0.02 -0.18
C MET A 27 -10.18 -0.92 0.93
N PHE A 28 -9.11 -0.52 1.62
CA PHE A 28 -8.57 -1.32 2.70
C PHE A 28 -7.96 -0.45 3.79
N GLU A 29 -8.00 -0.95 5.01
CA GLU A 29 -7.20 -0.41 6.10
C GLU A 29 -5.84 -1.07 6.10
N MET A 30 -4.81 -0.29 6.42
CA MET A 30 -3.44 -0.76 6.48
C MET A 30 -2.83 -0.44 7.84
N ASP A 31 -2.43 -1.49 8.56
CA ASP A 31 -1.61 -1.35 9.76
C ASP A 31 -0.15 -1.46 9.37
N VAL A 32 0.65 -0.54 9.89
CA VAL A 32 2.11 -0.60 9.75
C VAL A 32 2.71 -0.68 11.15
N ALA A 33 3.37 -1.79 11.44
CA ALA A 33 4.03 -1.98 12.73
C ALA A 33 5.14 -0.93 12.92
N GLU A 34 5.58 -0.76 14.16
CA GLU A 34 6.73 0.09 14.44
C GLU A 34 7.92 -0.34 13.57
N ASP A 35 8.63 0.64 13.03
CA ASP A 35 9.76 0.43 12.12
C ASP A 35 9.39 -0.26 10.79
N GLY A 36 8.10 -0.44 10.52
CA GLY A 36 7.62 -0.98 9.26
C GLY A 36 7.78 0.03 8.13
N ARG A 37 8.03 -0.48 6.93
CA ARG A 37 8.15 0.35 5.74
C ARG A 37 7.76 -0.42 4.49
N MET A 38 7.44 0.32 3.45
CA MET A 38 7.25 -0.23 2.13
C MET A 38 8.61 -0.72 1.60
N PRO A 39 8.68 -1.95 1.08
CA PRO A 39 9.98 -2.49 0.63
C PRO A 39 10.56 -1.76 -0.57
N VAL A 40 9.73 -1.22 -1.47
CA VAL A 40 10.20 -0.57 -2.70
C VAL A 40 9.33 0.64 -3.04
N PRO A 41 9.91 1.84 -3.19
CA PRO A 41 9.17 2.99 -3.75
C PRO A 41 8.69 2.65 -5.15
N HIS A 42 7.49 3.09 -5.49
CA HIS A 42 6.88 2.79 -6.78
C HIS A 42 5.83 3.81 -7.16
N TYR A 43 5.32 3.73 -8.40
CA TYR A 43 4.14 4.46 -8.81
C TYR A 43 3.10 3.50 -9.37
N HIS A 44 1.86 3.92 -9.36
CA HIS A 44 0.73 3.16 -9.90
C HIS A 44 0.47 3.62 -11.33
N ARG A 45 0.36 2.68 -12.24
CA ARG A 45 0.17 2.98 -13.67
C ARG A 45 -1.28 3.31 -13.99
N ASN A 46 -2.22 2.65 -13.36
CA ASN A 46 -3.61 2.63 -13.79
C ASN A 46 -4.64 3.10 -12.76
N TRP A 47 -4.21 3.60 -11.59
CA TRP A 47 -5.14 4.08 -10.57
C TRP A 47 -4.51 5.16 -9.70
N ASP A 48 -5.39 5.97 -9.09
CA ASP A 48 -5.02 6.96 -8.09
C ASP A 48 -5.26 6.38 -6.69
N GLU A 49 -4.66 6.98 -5.67
CA GLU A 49 -4.82 6.53 -4.30
C GLU A 49 -5.14 7.70 -3.38
N THR A 50 -6.17 7.53 -2.54
CA THR A 50 -6.50 8.48 -1.48
C THR A 50 -6.18 7.83 -0.15
N ILE A 51 -5.48 8.54 0.72
CA ILE A 51 -5.05 8.05 2.03
C ILE A 51 -5.71 8.89 3.12
N TYR A 52 -6.20 8.22 4.16
CA TYR A 52 -6.78 8.86 5.34
C TYR A 52 -6.19 8.26 6.61
N GLY A 53 -5.67 9.10 7.51
CA GLY A 53 -5.08 8.65 8.76
C GLY A 53 -6.12 8.23 9.77
N LEU A 54 -5.95 7.04 10.35
CA LEU A 54 -6.87 6.51 11.36
C LEU A 54 -6.25 6.49 12.74
N ARG A 55 -4.99 6.07 12.86
CA ARG A 55 -4.31 5.91 14.14
C ARG A 55 -2.81 6.04 13.97
N GLY A 56 -2.14 6.65 14.96
CA GLY A 56 -0.69 6.80 14.93
C GLY A 56 -0.24 7.75 13.84
N THR A 57 1.05 7.72 13.53
CA THR A 57 1.67 8.63 12.58
C THR A 57 2.50 7.85 11.58
N LEU A 58 2.26 8.09 10.29
CA LEU A 58 3.05 7.55 9.20
C LEU A 58 3.75 8.67 8.45
N MET A 59 4.95 8.38 7.94
CA MET A 59 5.69 9.27 7.07
C MET A 59 5.60 8.76 5.66
N PHE A 60 5.12 9.59 4.73
CA PHE A 60 5.10 9.28 3.30
C PHE A 60 6.06 10.18 2.56
N ASP A 61 6.63 9.66 1.49
CA ASP A 61 7.30 10.45 0.47
C ASP A 61 6.45 10.35 -0.79
N VAL A 62 6.00 11.49 -1.30
CA VAL A 62 5.12 11.54 -2.47
C VAL A 62 5.70 12.54 -3.46
N GLY A 63 6.24 12.03 -4.57
CA GLY A 63 6.87 12.87 -5.58
C GLY A 63 8.06 13.66 -5.05
N GLY A 64 8.81 13.11 -4.09
CA GLY A 64 9.93 13.77 -3.47
C GLY A 64 9.57 14.71 -2.31
N LYS A 65 8.28 14.79 -1.95
CA LYS A 65 7.83 15.63 -0.83
C LYS A 65 7.49 14.76 0.38
N PRO A 66 8.07 15.05 1.57
CA PRO A 66 7.69 14.35 2.78
C PRO A 66 6.31 14.81 3.26
N ILE A 67 5.48 13.84 3.63
CA ILE A 67 4.15 14.08 4.18
C ILE A 67 4.03 13.32 5.48
N THR A 68 3.66 14.02 6.56
CA THR A 68 3.35 13.39 7.83
C THR A 68 1.84 13.16 7.89
N LEU A 69 1.44 11.90 8.06
CA LEU A 69 0.04 11.52 8.16
C LEU A 69 -0.31 11.23 9.62
N ASN A 70 -1.04 12.15 10.24
CA ASN A 70 -1.64 11.97 11.56
C ASN A 70 -3.10 11.54 11.44
N PRO A 71 -3.75 11.10 12.54
CA PRO A 71 -5.20 10.81 12.48
C PRO A 71 -5.99 11.99 11.93
N GLU A 72 -6.93 11.68 11.05
CA GLU A 72 -7.81 12.63 10.35
C GLU A 72 -7.14 13.43 9.23
N ASP A 73 -5.83 13.31 9.04
CA ASP A 73 -5.15 13.88 7.88
C ASP A 73 -5.48 13.06 6.63
N THR A 74 -5.47 13.72 5.48
CA THR A 74 -5.69 13.05 4.21
C THR A 74 -4.82 13.66 3.12
N PHE A 75 -4.45 12.85 2.13
CA PHE A 75 -3.78 13.34 0.94
C PHE A 75 -4.06 12.40 -0.23
N PHE A 76 -3.74 12.88 -1.43
CA PHE A 76 -4.03 12.18 -2.68
C PHE A 76 -2.74 11.90 -3.44
N ILE A 77 -2.61 10.68 -3.95
CA ILE A 77 -1.47 10.26 -4.77
C ILE A 77 -1.99 10.02 -6.18
N PRO A 78 -1.71 10.93 -7.13
CA PRO A 78 -2.09 10.69 -8.53
C PRO A 78 -1.34 9.50 -9.10
N ARG A 79 -1.95 8.80 -10.03
CA ARG A 79 -1.23 7.76 -10.78
C ARG A 79 0.01 8.35 -11.44
N GLY A 80 1.08 7.57 -11.53
CA GLY A 80 2.35 8.02 -12.07
C GLY A 80 3.25 8.74 -11.08
N THR A 81 2.79 9.03 -9.86
CA THR A 81 3.61 9.70 -8.84
C THR A 81 4.32 8.67 -7.97
N VAL A 82 5.64 8.74 -7.93
CA VAL A 82 6.48 7.85 -7.11
C VAL A 82 6.22 8.14 -5.64
N HIS A 83 5.96 7.09 -4.87
CA HIS A 83 5.71 7.23 -3.43
C HIS A 83 6.19 6.02 -2.64
N GLY A 84 6.32 6.21 -1.34
CA GLY A 84 6.65 5.18 -0.38
C GLY A 84 6.29 5.66 1.02
N PHE A 85 6.36 4.77 2.00
CA PHE A 85 6.07 5.13 3.38
C PHE A 85 6.95 4.36 4.35
N GLU A 86 7.05 4.90 5.57
CA GLU A 86 7.68 4.22 6.68
C GLU A 86 7.08 4.70 7.99
N ASN A 87 7.11 3.83 9.00
CA ASN A 87 6.67 4.15 10.34
C ASN A 87 7.89 4.39 11.22
N ARG A 88 8.17 5.64 11.55
CA ARG A 88 9.26 6.03 12.44
C ARG A 88 8.78 6.39 13.84
N SER A 89 7.49 6.20 14.11
CA SER A 89 6.89 6.69 15.36
C SER A 89 7.18 5.80 16.56
N GLY A 90 7.64 4.58 16.35
CA GLY A 90 7.84 3.60 17.43
C GLY A 90 6.55 2.96 17.92
N LYS A 91 5.43 3.21 17.26
CA LYS A 91 4.11 2.66 17.61
C LYS A 91 3.39 2.24 16.35
N LEU A 92 2.40 1.34 16.49
CA LEU A 92 1.53 0.96 15.38
C LEU A 92 0.85 2.19 14.79
N ALA A 93 0.77 2.24 13.47
CA ALA A 93 0.01 3.27 12.75
C ALA A 93 -0.95 2.60 11.77
N THR A 94 -2.12 3.22 11.59
CA THR A 94 -3.16 2.68 10.72
C THR A 94 -3.70 3.78 9.81
N CYS A 95 -3.86 3.48 8.53
CA CYS A 95 -4.49 4.38 7.58
C CYS A 95 -5.51 3.63 6.73
N LEU A 96 -6.43 4.38 6.12
CA LEU A 96 -7.37 3.89 5.13
C LEU A 96 -6.83 4.25 3.76
N CYS A 97 -6.83 3.27 2.85
CA CYS A 97 -6.38 3.45 1.47
C CYS A 97 -7.55 3.18 0.53
N VAL A 98 -7.78 4.10 -0.42
CA VAL A 98 -8.81 3.97 -1.44
C VAL A 98 -8.16 4.12 -2.80
N LEU A 99 -8.24 3.06 -3.62
CA LEU A 99 -7.68 3.03 -4.96
C LEU A 99 -8.81 3.20 -5.97
N THR A 100 -8.68 4.15 -6.88
CA THR A 100 -9.71 4.46 -7.88
C THR A 100 -9.11 4.64 -9.27
N PRO A 101 -9.63 3.95 -10.31
CA PRO A 101 -10.66 2.90 -10.23
C PRO A 101 -10.15 1.63 -9.54
N GLY A 102 -11.06 0.71 -9.28
CA GLY A 102 -10.73 -0.61 -8.74
C GLY A 102 -10.17 -1.50 -9.83
N VAL A 103 -8.86 -1.61 -9.90
CA VAL A 103 -8.20 -2.46 -10.90
C VAL A 103 -7.19 -3.43 -10.28
N LEU A 104 -6.69 -3.11 -9.08
CA LEU A 104 -5.66 -3.93 -8.44
C LEU A 104 -6.23 -5.17 -7.76
N GLY A 105 -7.23 -4.98 -6.92
CA GLY A 105 -7.81 -6.05 -6.13
C GLY A 105 -6.89 -6.52 -5.01
N ALA A 106 -7.36 -7.52 -4.26
CA ALA A 106 -6.58 -8.15 -3.20
C ALA A 106 -5.57 -9.17 -3.75
N GLU A 107 -5.70 -9.59 -4.98
CA GLU A 107 -4.87 -10.62 -5.61
C GLU A 107 -3.38 -10.29 -5.54
N TYR A 108 -3.03 -9.05 -5.83
CA TYR A 108 -1.64 -8.57 -5.76
C TYR A 108 -1.07 -8.78 -4.34
N PHE A 109 -1.82 -8.37 -3.34
CA PHE A 109 -1.36 -8.44 -1.95
C PHE A 109 -1.29 -9.87 -1.45
N ARG A 110 -2.19 -10.75 -1.89
CA ARG A 110 -2.11 -12.19 -1.56
C ARG A 110 -0.85 -12.81 -2.14
N GLU A 111 -0.52 -12.43 -3.36
CA GLU A 111 0.69 -12.93 -4.04
C GLU A 111 1.95 -12.45 -3.32
N LEU A 112 2.02 -11.17 -2.95
CA LEU A 112 3.13 -10.65 -2.15
C LEU A 112 3.23 -11.34 -0.79
N SER A 113 2.10 -11.54 -0.13
CA SER A 113 2.06 -12.21 1.18
C SER A 113 2.69 -13.59 1.12
N ALA A 114 2.36 -14.37 0.10
CA ALA A 114 2.91 -15.71 -0.07
C ALA A 114 4.43 -15.69 -0.28
N VAL A 115 4.92 -14.75 -1.08
CA VAL A 115 6.36 -14.63 -1.38
C VAL A 115 7.14 -14.20 -0.14
N VAL A 116 6.62 -13.22 0.61
CA VAL A 116 7.29 -12.72 1.83
C VAL A 116 7.25 -13.78 2.94
N ALA A 117 6.16 -14.53 3.07
CA ALA A 117 6.04 -15.60 4.07
C ALA A 117 7.01 -16.75 3.82
N ALA A 118 7.42 -16.97 2.57
CA ALA A 118 8.37 -18.03 2.20
C ALA A 118 9.83 -17.68 2.55
N GLY A 119 10.11 -16.47 2.98
CA GLY A 119 11.44 -16.01 3.34
C GLY A 119 11.78 -14.67 2.68
N LYS A 120 13.06 -14.29 2.67
CA LYS A 120 13.49 -13.05 2.05
C LYS A 120 13.29 -13.15 0.53
N PRO A 121 12.42 -12.31 -0.06
CA PRO A 121 12.11 -12.44 -1.48
C PRO A 121 13.26 -11.96 -2.37
N ASP A 122 13.40 -12.63 -3.51
CA ASP A 122 14.30 -12.20 -4.56
C ASP A 122 13.78 -10.86 -5.14
N PRO A 123 14.61 -9.82 -5.22
CA PRO A 123 14.21 -8.55 -5.81
C PRO A 123 13.66 -8.66 -7.22
N LYS A 124 14.14 -9.61 -8.02
CA LYS A 124 13.63 -9.84 -9.38
C LYS A 124 12.20 -10.38 -9.36
N VAL A 125 11.89 -11.27 -8.41
CA VAL A 125 10.56 -11.83 -8.25
C VAL A 125 9.58 -10.74 -7.83
N LEU A 126 9.96 -9.90 -6.85
CA LEU A 126 9.14 -8.77 -6.42
C LEU A 126 8.85 -7.82 -7.56
N ARG A 127 9.87 -7.45 -8.33
CA ARG A 127 9.71 -6.58 -9.49
C ARG A 127 8.73 -7.15 -10.51
N GLU A 128 8.85 -8.42 -10.81
CA GLU A 128 7.97 -9.10 -11.76
C GLU A 128 6.51 -9.08 -11.30
N ILE A 129 6.25 -9.38 -10.03
CA ILE A 129 4.92 -9.34 -9.45
C ILE A 129 4.35 -7.92 -9.54
N MET A 130 5.12 -6.92 -9.13
CA MET A 130 4.68 -5.53 -9.17
C MET A 130 4.32 -5.10 -10.58
N LEU A 131 5.21 -5.32 -11.54
CA LEU A 131 4.98 -4.93 -12.94
C LEU A 131 3.76 -5.60 -13.53
N ARG A 132 3.53 -6.86 -13.21
CA ARG A 132 2.37 -7.60 -13.72
C ARG A 132 1.06 -7.01 -13.25
N HIS A 133 1.05 -6.40 -12.07
CA HIS A 133 -0.14 -5.80 -11.47
C HIS A 133 -0.23 -4.28 -11.66
N GLY A 134 0.68 -3.67 -12.40
CA GLY A 134 0.62 -2.25 -12.69
C GLY A 134 1.30 -1.34 -11.69
N LEU A 135 2.13 -1.90 -10.80
CA LEU A 135 3.00 -1.13 -9.92
C LEU A 135 4.40 -1.11 -10.53
N VAL A 136 4.97 0.08 -10.70
CA VAL A 136 6.28 0.25 -11.31
C VAL A 136 7.30 0.60 -10.25
N PRO A 137 8.19 -0.34 -9.87
CA PRO A 137 9.21 -0.06 -8.87
C PRO A 137 10.25 0.91 -9.42
N VAL A 138 10.74 1.79 -8.54
CA VAL A 138 11.73 2.79 -8.89
C VAL A 138 12.95 2.57 -8.00
N ALA A 139 14.12 2.56 -8.60
CA ALA A 139 15.37 2.42 -7.86
C ALA A 139 15.55 3.62 -6.92
N ALA A 140 15.99 3.32 -5.72
CA ALA A 140 16.27 4.35 -4.73
C ALA A 140 17.49 5.19 -5.14
#